data_ecb93cec3602639ceefbb63dfb21cfff
#
_entry.id   ecb93cec3602639ceefbb63dfb21cfff
#
_cell.length_a   1.000
_cell.length_b   1.000
_cell.length_c   1.000
_cell.angle_alpha   90.00
_cell.angle_beta   90.00
_cell.angle_gamma   90.00
#
_symmetry.space_group_name_H-M   'P 1'
#
loop_
_entity.id
_entity.type
_entity.pdbx_description
1 polymer ?
#
loop_
_entity_poly.entity_id
_entity_poly.type
_entity_poly.pdbx_seq_one_letter_code
_entity_poly.pdbx_strand_id
1 'polypeptide(L)'
;MKRIFTYAPYFSLLLLSIPAANAQSGFDLNMGFGTARVGSNGSGIGTPASVNPFGVCSPAAGDPTCQATPSLGGFFLGFGGDLMLKTHFGVGAEANLQPSKSDYGPLQYRQLFYDFNGIYAPVNRKRVMLQLQGGIGGARTGFSLADNECIGTAVCTNVSQGVGTSNHFQWHTGVGVQLFVANHFFVRPQFDYHYVPGFTQQFGSNSVPQGSVWVGYSWGER
;
A
#
# COMPACT_ATOMS: atom_id res chain seq x y z
N MET A 1 4.44 -31.47 28.51
CA MET A 1 5.60 -30.63 28.85
C MET A 1 5.86 -29.67 27.72
N LYS A 2 5.56 -28.38 27.93
CA LYS A 2 5.68 -27.29 26.95
C LYS A 2 7.10 -26.75 26.99
N ARG A 3 7.78 -26.69 25.84
CA ARG A 3 8.95 -25.83 25.66
C ARG A 3 8.56 -24.68 24.76
N ILE A 4 8.37 -23.53 25.37
CA ILE A 4 8.19 -22.23 24.71
C ILE A 4 9.58 -21.76 24.26
N PHE A 5 9.79 -21.65 22.95
CA PHE A 5 10.99 -21.05 22.40
C PHE A 5 10.85 -19.52 22.44
N THR A 6 11.61 -18.93 23.35
CA THR A 6 11.78 -17.46 23.48
C THR A 6 12.91 -17.03 22.55
N TYR A 7 12.59 -16.62 21.32
CA TYR A 7 13.53 -16.00 20.39
C TYR A 7 13.06 -14.60 20.02
N ALA A 8 13.15 -13.68 20.96
CA ALA A 8 13.03 -12.27 20.64
C ALA A 8 13.76 -11.47 21.71
N PRO A 9 15.06 -11.24 21.57
CA PRO A 9 15.56 -9.87 21.70
C PRO A 9 16.82 -9.50 20.89
N TYR A 10 17.22 -10.25 19.86
CA TYR A 10 18.46 -9.96 19.13
C TYR A 10 18.31 -9.05 17.90
N PHE A 11 17.10 -8.68 17.51
CA PHE A 11 16.90 -7.82 16.33
C PHE A 11 17.08 -6.32 16.63
N SER A 12 17.07 -5.91 17.89
CA SER A 12 17.13 -4.50 18.28
C SER A 12 18.54 -3.92 18.40
N LEU A 13 19.60 -4.72 18.34
CA LEU A 13 20.98 -4.24 18.61
C LEU A 13 21.81 -4.00 17.34
N LEU A 14 21.31 -4.36 16.16
CA LEU A 14 22.07 -4.22 14.90
C LEU A 14 21.94 -2.85 14.22
N LEU A 15 21.05 -1.99 14.71
CA LEU A 15 20.80 -0.66 14.15
C LEU A 15 21.68 0.47 14.74
N LEU A 16 22.52 0.18 15.72
CA LEU A 16 23.27 1.21 16.48
C LEU A 16 24.77 1.30 16.14
N SER A 17 25.27 0.57 15.17
CA SER A 17 26.67 0.65 14.76
C SER A 17 26.84 1.02 13.28
N ILE A 18 26.14 2.07 12.82
CA ILE A 18 26.51 2.71 11.55
C ILE A 18 27.66 3.66 11.88
N PRO A 19 28.89 3.41 11.40
CA PRO A 19 29.97 4.36 11.58
C PRO A 19 29.54 5.69 10.95
N ALA A 20 29.67 6.78 11.69
CA ALA A 20 29.51 8.14 11.19
C ALA A 20 30.61 8.44 10.17
N ALA A 21 30.53 7.81 9.01
CA ALA A 21 31.25 8.29 7.84
C ALA A 21 30.58 9.60 7.45
N ASN A 22 31.39 10.63 7.17
CA ASN A 22 30.99 11.97 6.71
C ASN A 22 30.28 11.88 5.34
N ALA A 23 29.17 11.17 5.29
CA ALA A 23 28.22 11.18 4.20
C ALA A 23 27.17 12.23 4.59
N GLN A 24 26.83 13.10 3.66
CA GLN A 24 25.63 13.94 3.77
C GLN A 24 24.43 12.99 3.83
N SER A 25 24.21 12.41 5.02
CA SER A 25 23.10 11.50 5.25
C SER A 25 21.88 12.33 5.63
N GLY A 26 20.94 12.45 4.70
CA GLY A 26 19.65 13.04 4.95
C GLY A 26 18.65 11.94 5.30
N PHE A 27 17.87 12.13 6.34
CA PHE A 27 16.71 11.31 6.64
C PHE A 27 15.44 12.10 6.37
N ASP A 28 14.57 11.56 5.56
CA ASP A 28 13.28 12.14 5.21
C ASP A 28 12.16 11.32 5.85
N LEU A 29 11.20 12.00 6.48
CA LEU A 29 9.93 11.40 6.88
C LEU A 29 8.81 12.04 6.07
N ASN A 30 7.91 11.22 5.52
CA ASN A 30 6.91 11.72 4.60
C ASN A 30 5.54 11.06 4.79
N MET A 31 4.50 11.80 4.43
CA MET A 31 3.11 11.36 4.37
C MET A 31 2.60 11.64 2.95
N GLY A 32 1.91 10.68 2.36
CA GLY A 32 1.43 10.74 0.98
C GLY A 32 -0.08 10.63 0.86
N PHE A 33 -0.60 11.19 -0.22
CA PHE A 33 -1.99 11.05 -0.65
C PHE A 33 -2.00 10.66 -2.12
N GLY A 34 -2.80 9.66 -2.48
CA GLY A 34 -2.78 9.19 -3.85
C GLY A 34 -3.94 8.32 -4.23
N THR A 35 -3.84 7.77 -5.43
CA THR A 35 -4.79 6.79 -5.96
C THR A 35 -4.04 5.74 -6.76
N ALA A 36 -4.41 4.48 -6.58
CA ALA A 36 -3.95 3.36 -7.41
C ALA A 36 -5.14 2.84 -8.23
N ARG A 37 -4.91 2.32 -9.43
CA ARG A 37 -5.98 1.85 -10.31
C ARG A 37 -5.64 0.53 -10.99
N VAL A 38 -6.61 -0.40 -10.93
CA VAL A 38 -6.61 -1.64 -11.71
C VAL A 38 -8.04 -1.93 -12.14
N GLY A 39 -8.25 -2.38 -13.37
CA GLY A 39 -9.57 -2.78 -13.85
C GLY A 39 -10.13 -4.02 -13.12
N SER A 40 -11.43 -4.26 -13.23
CA SER A 40 -12.06 -5.53 -12.82
C SER A 40 -11.50 -6.71 -13.63
N ASN A 41 -11.45 -7.88 -13.02
CA ASN A 41 -11.10 -9.12 -13.72
C ASN A 41 -12.26 -9.72 -14.53
N GLY A 42 -13.44 -9.09 -14.49
CA GLY A 42 -14.62 -9.55 -15.22
C GLY A 42 -15.36 -10.74 -14.58
N SER A 43 -14.86 -11.27 -13.46
CA SER A 43 -15.57 -12.28 -12.67
C SER A 43 -16.54 -11.65 -11.67
N GLY A 44 -17.27 -12.48 -10.95
CA GLY A 44 -18.14 -12.07 -9.85
C GLY A 44 -17.92 -12.92 -8.59
N ILE A 45 -18.54 -12.47 -7.52
CA ILE A 45 -18.58 -13.17 -6.24
C ILE A 45 -20.04 -13.50 -5.93
N GLY A 46 -20.28 -14.77 -5.56
CA GLY A 46 -21.59 -15.25 -5.18
C GLY A 46 -22.10 -14.55 -3.92
N THR A 47 -23.36 -14.11 -3.95
CA THR A 47 -24.03 -13.58 -2.75
C THR A 47 -24.31 -14.69 -1.75
N PRO A 48 -24.71 -14.40 -0.49
CA PRO A 48 -25.11 -15.42 0.46
C PRO A 48 -26.24 -16.33 -0.01
N ALA A 49 -27.07 -15.86 -0.96
CA ALA A 49 -28.18 -16.61 -1.55
C ALA A 49 -27.77 -17.48 -2.76
N SER A 50 -26.52 -17.42 -3.20
CA SER A 50 -26.03 -18.24 -4.33
C SER A 50 -25.80 -19.69 -3.92
N VAL A 51 -25.74 -20.58 -4.93
CA VAL A 51 -25.39 -22.00 -4.74
C VAL A 51 -23.99 -22.17 -4.15
N ASN A 52 -23.09 -21.23 -4.45
CA ASN A 52 -21.72 -21.16 -3.92
C ASN A 52 -21.52 -19.79 -3.25
N PRO A 53 -21.94 -19.61 -1.97
CA PRO A 53 -21.81 -18.37 -1.27
C PRO A 53 -20.36 -17.90 -1.20
N PHE A 54 -20.12 -16.64 -1.58
CA PHE A 54 -18.79 -16.01 -1.63
C PHE A 54 -17.77 -16.67 -2.56
N GLY A 55 -18.21 -17.65 -3.35
CA GLY A 55 -17.38 -18.28 -4.39
C GLY A 55 -17.32 -17.46 -5.67
N VAL A 56 -16.33 -17.76 -6.53
CA VAL A 56 -16.20 -17.13 -7.85
C VAL A 56 -17.37 -17.57 -8.74
N CYS A 57 -17.99 -16.62 -9.42
CA CYS A 57 -19.08 -16.83 -10.36
C CYS A 57 -18.89 -15.98 -11.63
N SER A 58 -19.65 -16.28 -12.69
CA SER A 58 -19.73 -15.45 -13.88
C SER A 58 -20.94 -14.54 -13.77
N PRO A 59 -20.76 -13.21 -13.63
CA PRO A 59 -21.87 -12.30 -13.53
C PRO A 59 -22.62 -12.24 -14.87
N ALA A 60 -23.87 -12.69 -14.87
CA ALA A 60 -24.79 -12.54 -16.02
C ALA A 60 -25.69 -11.32 -15.79
N ALA A 61 -26.13 -10.71 -16.89
CA ALA A 61 -27.06 -9.60 -16.82
C ALA A 61 -28.36 -10.03 -16.13
N GLY A 62 -28.68 -9.40 -14.99
CA GLY A 62 -29.89 -9.68 -14.23
C GLY A 62 -29.80 -10.85 -13.24
N ASP A 63 -28.62 -11.45 -13.04
CA ASP A 63 -28.44 -12.48 -12.01
C ASP A 63 -28.17 -11.82 -10.64
N PRO A 64 -29.13 -11.85 -9.69
CA PRO A 64 -28.94 -11.25 -8.36
C PRO A 64 -28.02 -12.06 -7.45
N THR A 65 -27.69 -13.28 -7.84
CA THR A 65 -26.90 -14.20 -7.02
C THR A 65 -25.40 -14.11 -7.27
N CYS A 66 -24.98 -13.37 -8.31
CA CYS A 66 -23.57 -13.16 -8.67
C CYS A 66 -23.29 -11.67 -8.87
N GLN A 67 -22.52 -11.07 -7.98
CA GLN A 67 -22.15 -9.66 -8.07
C GLN A 67 -20.76 -9.51 -8.70
N ALA A 68 -20.64 -8.63 -9.69
CA ALA A 68 -19.37 -8.38 -10.39
C ALA A 68 -18.30 -7.82 -9.43
N THR A 69 -17.05 -8.27 -9.62
CA THR A 69 -15.91 -7.72 -8.90
C THR A 69 -15.59 -6.32 -9.40
N PRO A 70 -15.26 -5.39 -8.50
CA PRO A 70 -14.98 -4.01 -8.87
C PRO A 70 -13.58 -3.85 -9.45
N SER A 71 -13.30 -2.65 -9.94
CA SER A 71 -11.95 -2.16 -10.16
C SER A 71 -11.30 -1.77 -8.82
N LEU A 72 -9.99 -1.96 -8.69
CA LEU A 72 -9.23 -1.31 -7.63
C LEU A 72 -9.20 0.20 -7.90
N GLY A 73 -9.49 0.98 -6.89
CA GLY A 73 -9.47 2.44 -6.97
C GLY A 73 -9.67 3.06 -5.60
N GLY A 74 -9.85 4.38 -5.59
CA GLY A 74 -10.11 5.14 -4.38
C GLY A 74 -8.90 5.88 -3.85
N PHE A 75 -9.05 6.44 -2.67
CA PHE A 75 -8.04 7.23 -1.97
C PHE A 75 -7.09 6.35 -1.17
N PHE A 76 -5.80 6.63 -1.30
CA PHE A 76 -4.74 6.00 -0.52
C PHE A 76 -4.03 7.04 0.34
N LEU A 77 -3.73 6.66 1.56
CA LEU A 77 -2.90 7.40 2.50
C LEU A 77 -1.55 6.68 2.60
N GLY A 78 -0.48 7.42 2.37
CA GLY A 78 0.89 6.92 2.38
C GLY A 78 1.66 7.38 3.62
N PHE A 79 2.55 6.54 4.11
CA PHE A 79 3.56 6.86 5.12
C PHE A 79 4.89 6.29 4.65
N GLY A 80 5.95 7.06 4.76
CA GLY A 80 7.25 6.63 4.30
C GLY A 80 8.40 7.34 4.96
N GLY A 81 9.59 6.79 4.71
CA GLY A 81 10.84 7.41 5.12
C GLY A 81 11.96 6.98 4.20
N ASP A 82 12.84 7.94 3.90
CA ASP A 82 13.97 7.78 3.02
C ASP A 82 15.25 8.10 3.77
N LEU A 83 16.29 7.30 3.59
CA LEU A 83 17.63 7.51 4.13
C LEU A 83 18.63 7.62 2.98
N MET A 84 19.14 8.81 2.75
CA MET A 84 20.23 9.03 1.78
C MET A 84 21.56 8.62 2.41
N LEU A 85 22.15 7.56 1.89
CA LEU A 85 23.45 7.03 2.34
C LEU A 85 24.61 7.77 1.71
N LYS A 86 24.38 8.29 0.50
CA LYS A 86 25.33 9.12 -0.29
C LYS A 86 24.53 10.17 -1.04
N THR A 87 25.23 11.13 -1.64
CA THR A 87 24.61 12.23 -2.39
C THR A 87 23.58 11.78 -3.44
N HIS A 88 23.76 10.60 -4.04
CA HIS A 88 22.92 10.11 -5.12
C HIS A 88 22.25 8.76 -4.82
N PHE A 89 22.53 8.13 -3.69
CA PHE A 89 22.04 6.80 -3.37
C PHE A 89 21.47 6.75 -1.97
N GLY A 90 20.33 6.12 -1.84
CA GLY A 90 19.63 5.93 -0.58
C GLY A 90 18.81 4.66 -0.54
N VAL A 91 18.16 4.45 0.56
CA VAL A 91 17.17 3.40 0.78
C VAL A 91 15.91 4.02 1.38
N GLY A 92 14.76 3.44 1.11
CA GLY A 92 13.50 3.94 1.62
C GLY A 92 12.54 2.81 1.96
N ALA A 93 11.50 3.15 2.68
CA ALA A 93 10.36 2.29 2.91
C ALA A 93 9.08 3.12 2.82
N GLU A 94 8.08 2.60 2.13
CA GLU A 94 6.78 3.25 1.97
C GLU A 94 5.66 2.25 2.27
N ALA A 95 4.56 2.75 2.80
CA ALA A 95 3.32 1.99 2.99
C ALA A 95 2.15 2.86 2.55
N ASN A 96 1.35 2.34 1.63
CA ASN A 96 0.17 3.00 1.06
C ASN A 96 -1.07 2.19 1.41
N LEU A 97 -1.91 2.72 2.27
CA LEU A 97 -3.11 2.06 2.75
C LEU A 97 -4.38 2.78 2.27
N GLN A 98 -5.39 2.01 1.98
CA GLN A 98 -6.73 2.51 1.71
C GLN A 98 -7.45 2.70 3.06
N PRO A 99 -7.73 3.94 3.51
CA PRO A 99 -8.31 4.17 4.84
C PRO A 99 -9.76 3.71 4.95
N SER A 100 -10.54 3.86 3.87
CA SER A 100 -11.91 3.39 3.78
C SER A 100 -11.97 2.06 3.04
N LYS A 101 -12.95 1.23 3.38
CA LYS A 101 -13.26 0.03 2.64
C LYS A 101 -14.00 0.37 1.36
N SER A 102 -13.81 -0.45 0.33
CA SER A 102 -14.54 -0.40 -0.93
C SER A 102 -15.31 -1.71 -1.12
N ASP A 103 -16.40 -1.65 -1.85
CA ASP A 103 -17.22 -2.82 -2.12
C ASP A 103 -16.53 -3.80 -3.07
N TYR A 104 -16.69 -5.10 -2.80
CA TYR A 104 -16.16 -6.20 -3.61
C TYR A 104 -17.24 -7.27 -3.77
N GLY A 105 -18.22 -6.99 -4.62
CA GLY A 105 -19.45 -7.75 -4.68
C GLY A 105 -20.19 -7.67 -3.34
N PRO A 106 -20.56 -8.82 -2.72
CA PRO A 106 -21.21 -8.87 -1.42
C PRO A 106 -20.25 -8.62 -0.24
N LEU A 107 -18.95 -8.50 -0.52
CA LEU A 107 -17.90 -8.24 0.46
C LEU A 107 -17.44 -6.79 0.38
N GLN A 108 -16.63 -6.41 1.35
CA GLN A 108 -15.85 -5.19 1.33
C GLN A 108 -14.36 -5.54 1.34
N TYR A 109 -13.54 -4.72 0.69
CA TYR A 109 -12.09 -4.90 0.72
C TYR A 109 -11.38 -3.64 1.15
N ARG A 110 -10.14 -3.83 1.64
CA ARG A 110 -9.17 -2.78 1.94
C ARG A 110 -7.82 -3.22 1.42
N GLN A 111 -7.15 -2.32 0.71
CA GLN A 111 -5.85 -2.58 0.12
C GLN A 111 -4.74 -1.90 0.92
N LEU A 112 -3.60 -2.60 1.05
CA LEU A 112 -2.34 -2.08 1.58
C LEU A 112 -1.21 -2.51 0.64
N PHE A 113 -0.41 -1.55 0.17
CA PHE A 113 0.88 -1.77 -0.47
C PHE A 113 1.98 -1.35 0.48
N TYR A 114 3.08 -2.10 0.55
CA TYR A 114 4.26 -1.71 1.32
C TYR A 114 5.52 -2.16 0.59
N ASP A 115 6.54 -1.29 0.60
CA ASP A 115 7.75 -1.44 -0.20
C ASP A 115 9.00 -1.09 0.57
N PHE A 116 10.09 -1.79 0.23
CA PHE A 116 11.45 -1.42 0.57
C PHE A 116 12.19 -1.08 -0.71
N ASN A 117 12.71 0.13 -0.82
CA ASN A 117 13.19 0.71 -2.04
C ASN A 117 14.67 1.05 -1.97
N GLY A 118 15.40 0.77 -3.04
CA GLY A 118 16.62 1.46 -3.39
C GLY A 118 16.28 2.78 -4.07
N ILE A 119 16.95 3.84 -3.69
CA ILE A 119 16.73 5.19 -4.21
C ILE A 119 17.97 5.63 -4.97
N TYR A 120 17.76 6.13 -6.19
CA TYR A 120 18.78 6.82 -6.97
C TYR A 120 18.32 8.24 -7.28
N ALA A 121 19.12 9.24 -6.89
CA ALA A 121 18.85 10.65 -7.10
C ALA A 121 19.83 11.25 -8.13
N PRO A 122 19.55 11.16 -9.45
CA PRO A 122 20.43 11.71 -10.50
C PRO A 122 20.57 13.23 -10.40
N VAL A 123 19.56 13.92 -9.89
CA VAL A 123 19.58 15.34 -9.61
C VAL A 123 19.32 15.53 -8.13
N ASN A 124 20.32 16.00 -7.41
CA ASN A 124 20.21 16.36 -5.99
C ASN A 124 20.76 17.78 -5.78
N ARG A 125 19.85 18.74 -5.70
CA ARG A 125 20.16 20.17 -5.53
C ARG A 125 19.36 20.73 -4.35
N LYS A 126 19.79 21.86 -3.82
CA LYS A 126 19.18 22.49 -2.61
C LYS A 126 17.65 22.65 -2.65
N ARG A 127 17.06 22.81 -3.84
CA ARG A 127 15.60 23.04 -3.98
C ARG A 127 14.87 21.91 -4.69
N VAL A 128 15.59 21.05 -5.41
CA VAL A 128 14.97 20.01 -6.26
C VAL A 128 15.81 18.76 -6.19
N MET A 129 15.16 17.62 -5.93
CA MET A 129 15.75 16.31 -6.05
C MET A 129 14.84 15.44 -6.93
N LEU A 130 15.43 14.86 -7.99
CA LEU A 130 14.75 13.82 -8.77
C LEU A 130 15.08 12.47 -8.13
N GLN A 131 14.06 11.73 -7.73
CA GLN A 131 14.18 10.38 -7.17
C GLN A 131 13.69 9.34 -8.17
N LEU A 132 14.53 8.33 -8.40
CA LEU A 132 14.14 7.09 -9.04
C LEU A 132 14.17 6.00 -7.97
N GLN A 133 13.11 5.24 -7.86
CA GLN A 133 12.96 4.21 -6.83
C GLN A 133 12.78 2.86 -7.49
N GLY A 134 13.31 1.83 -6.86
CA GLY A 134 13.07 0.45 -7.27
C GLY A 134 13.21 -0.47 -6.07
N GLY A 135 12.27 -1.38 -5.93
CA GLY A 135 12.24 -2.20 -4.72
C GLY A 135 11.32 -3.41 -4.81
N ILE A 136 11.15 -3.99 -3.64
CA ILE A 136 10.32 -5.17 -3.41
C ILE A 136 9.45 -4.95 -2.19
N GLY A 137 8.31 -5.61 -2.15
CA GLY A 137 7.39 -5.48 -1.04
C GLY A 137 6.23 -6.44 -1.10
N GLY A 138 5.09 -6.02 -0.59
CA GLY A 138 3.88 -6.81 -0.60
C GLY A 138 2.62 -5.99 -0.81
N ALA A 139 1.65 -6.65 -1.41
CA ALA A 139 0.29 -6.18 -1.55
C ALA A 139 -0.63 -7.04 -0.71
N ARG A 140 -1.33 -6.45 0.24
CA ARG A 140 -2.27 -7.14 1.12
C ARG A 140 -3.67 -6.63 0.89
N THR A 141 -4.57 -7.53 0.49
CA THR A 141 -6.00 -7.26 0.36
C THR A 141 -6.74 -7.93 1.51
N GLY A 142 -7.37 -7.15 2.37
CA GLY A 142 -8.22 -7.66 3.44
C GLY A 142 -9.67 -7.64 3.01
N PHE A 143 -10.38 -8.77 3.15
CA PHE A 143 -11.81 -8.89 2.85
C PHE A 143 -12.62 -8.95 4.13
N SER A 144 -13.76 -8.30 4.14
CA SER A 144 -14.70 -8.29 5.25
C SER A 144 -16.14 -8.31 4.75
N LEU A 145 -17.01 -8.94 5.52
CA LEU A 145 -18.46 -8.85 5.34
C LEU A 145 -18.95 -7.61 6.09
N ALA A 146 -19.77 -6.79 5.43
CA ALA A 146 -20.52 -5.75 6.10
C ALA A 146 -21.81 -6.38 6.62
N ASP A 147 -21.93 -6.52 7.93
CA ASP A 147 -23.15 -6.97 8.57
C ASP A 147 -23.76 -5.80 9.37
N ASN A 148 -25.05 -5.60 9.19
CA ASN A 148 -25.82 -4.62 9.97
C ASN A 148 -26.51 -5.36 11.11
N GLU A 149 -25.85 -5.49 12.25
CA GLU A 149 -26.52 -5.98 13.44
C GLU A 149 -27.44 -4.91 14.03
N CYS A 150 -28.75 -5.15 13.94
CA CYS A 150 -29.76 -4.30 14.55
C CYS A 150 -30.19 -4.93 15.89
N ILE A 151 -29.92 -4.24 17.00
CA ILE A 151 -30.43 -4.61 18.32
C ILE A 151 -31.76 -3.88 18.56
N GLY A 152 -32.86 -4.61 18.43
CA GLY A 152 -34.22 -4.03 18.54
C GLY A 152 -34.57 -3.13 17.35
N THR A 153 -35.55 -2.27 17.53
CA THR A 153 -36.09 -1.42 16.45
C THR A 153 -35.36 -0.07 16.26
N ALA A 154 -34.32 0.23 17.03
CA ALA A 154 -33.78 1.58 17.10
C ALA A 154 -32.25 1.75 16.90
N VAL A 155 -31.44 0.71 17.04
CA VAL A 155 -29.98 0.85 16.95
C VAL A 155 -29.41 -0.24 16.05
N CYS A 156 -29.03 0.14 14.84
CA CYS A 156 -28.24 -0.69 13.95
C CYS A 156 -26.75 -0.30 14.06
N THR A 157 -25.90 -1.26 14.43
CA THR A 157 -24.44 -1.13 14.42
C THR A 157 -23.87 -1.86 13.21
N ASN A 158 -23.05 -1.16 12.43
CA ASN A 158 -22.31 -1.80 11.36
C ASN A 158 -21.17 -2.63 11.95
N VAL A 159 -21.36 -3.94 12.03
CA VAL A 159 -20.32 -4.89 12.45
C VAL A 159 -19.61 -5.39 11.20
N SER A 160 -18.30 -5.19 11.16
CA SER A 160 -17.46 -5.67 10.06
C SER A 160 -16.71 -6.90 10.50
N GLN A 161 -17.11 -8.06 10.01
CA GLN A 161 -16.44 -9.32 10.26
C GLN A 161 -15.39 -9.60 9.17
N GLY A 162 -14.12 -9.83 9.57
CA GLY A 162 -13.06 -10.24 8.65
C GLY A 162 -13.32 -11.64 8.11
N VAL A 163 -13.34 -11.78 6.79
CA VAL A 163 -13.58 -13.07 6.11
C VAL A 163 -12.27 -13.72 5.69
N GLY A 164 -11.29 -12.91 5.29
CA GLY A 164 -10.00 -13.41 4.85
C GLY A 164 -9.03 -12.31 4.43
N THR A 165 -7.79 -12.72 4.21
CA THR A 165 -6.76 -11.82 3.67
C THR A 165 -5.98 -12.52 2.59
N SER A 166 -5.67 -11.79 1.53
CA SER A 166 -4.76 -12.23 0.46
C SER A 166 -3.48 -11.40 0.53
N ASN A 167 -2.32 -12.08 0.47
CA ASN A 167 -1.03 -11.43 0.48
C ASN A 167 -0.27 -11.85 -0.78
N HIS A 168 0.24 -10.87 -1.51
CA HIS A 168 1.01 -11.07 -2.72
C HIS A 168 2.35 -10.37 -2.59
N PHE A 169 3.39 -10.98 -3.12
CA PHE A 169 4.67 -10.30 -3.34
C PHE A 169 4.51 -9.25 -4.43
N GLN A 170 5.28 -8.16 -4.35
CA GLN A 170 5.30 -7.15 -5.40
C GLN A 170 6.71 -6.68 -5.72
N TRP A 171 6.88 -6.27 -7.00
CA TRP A 171 7.96 -5.42 -7.44
C TRP A 171 7.45 -3.99 -7.54
N HIS A 172 8.30 -3.05 -7.16
CA HIS A 172 7.96 -1.64 -7.19
C HIS A 172 9.02 -0.86 -7.99
N THR A 173 8.55 0.08 -8.80
CA THR A 173 9.39 1.11 -9.44
C THR A 173 8.64 2.43 -9.38
N GLY A 174 9.37 3.51 -9.09
CA GLY A 174 8.76 4.83 -8.94
C GLY A 174 9.66 5.95 -9.41
N VAL A 175 9.06 7.05 -9.75
CA VAL A 175 9.72 8.32 -10.04
C VAL A 175 9.03 9.44 -9.26
N GLY A 176 9.82 10.23 -8.54
CA GLY A 176 9.33 11.36 -7.75
C GLY A 176 10.21 12.59 -7.97
N VAL A 177 9.59 13.76 -7.91
CA VAL A 177 10.31 15.04 -7.91
C VAL A 177 10.08 15.71 -6.57
N GLN A 178 11.11 15.73 -5.74
CA GLN A 178 11.07 16.36 -4.43
C GLN A 178 11.42 17.84 -4.54
N LEU A 179 10.46 18.68 -4.20
CA LEU A 179 10.55 20.14 -4.27
C LEU A 179 10.59 20.72 -2.85
N PHE A 180 11.72 21.31 -2.46
CA PHE A 180 11.88 21.94 -1.16
C PHE A 180 11.22 23.33 -1.16
N VAL A 181 10.09 23.43 -0.44
CA VAL A 181 9.33 24.68 -0.29
C VAL A 181 9.87 25.53 0.85
N ALA A 182 10.54 24.92 1.82
CA ALA A 182 11.30 25.56 2.90
C ALA A 182 12.55 24.73 3.18
N ASN A 183 13.45 25.19 4.06
CA ASN A 183 14.76 24.54 4.27
C ASN A 183 14.69 23.02 4.50
N HIS A 184 13.65 22.55 5.17
CA HIS A 184 13.48 21.15 5.54
C HIS A 184 12.16 20.54 5.04
N PHE A 185 11.19 21.36 4.65
CA PHE A 185 9.90 20.88 4.15
C PHE A 185 9.90 20.71 2.64
N PHE A 186 9.33 19.60 2.19
CA PHE A 186 9.22 19.32 0.77
C PHE A 186 7.83 18.82 0.38
N VAL A 187 7.53 18.96 -0.91
CA VAL A 187 6.41 18.30 -1.59
C VAL A 187 7.00 17.45 -2.70
N ARG A 188 6.54 16.20 -2.81
CA ARG A 188 7.01 15.23 -3.80
C ARG A 188 5.83 14.64 -4.57
N PRO A 189 5.44 15.17 -5.75
CA PRO A 189 4.65 14.41 -6.69
C PRO A 189 5.44 13.16 -7.12
N GLN A 190 4.77 12.01 -7.11
CA GLN A 190 5.36 10.70 -7.36
C GLN A 190 4.42 9.87 -8.22
N PHE A 191 4.98 9.11 -9.12
CA PHE A 191 4.30 8.09 -9.89
C PHE A 191 4.98 6.76 -9.64
N ASP A 192 4.19 5.77 -9.25
CA ASP A 192 4.63 4.43 -8.89
C ASP A 192 3.99 3.39 -9.80
N TYR A 193 4.71 2.34 -10.04
CA TYR A 193 4.25 1.17 -10.75
C TYR A 193 4.56 -0.07 -9.92
N HIS A 194 3.52 -0.74 -9.46
CA HIS A 194 3.62 -2.00 -8.73
C HIS A 194 3.28 -3.16 -9.69
N TYR A 195 4.11 -4.16 -9.72
CA TYR A 195 3.82 -5.42 -10.37
C TYR A 195 3.58 -6.49 -9.31
N VAL A 196 2.34 -6.99 -9.24
CA VAL A 196 1.85 -7.89 -8.20
C VAL A 196 1.45 -9.22 -8.83
N PRO A 197 2.32 -10.23 -8.86
CA PRO A 197 1.99 -11.55 -9.40
C PRO A 197 0.78 -12.17 -8.71
N GLY A 198 -0.16 -12.71 -9.49
CA GLY A 198 -1.38 -13.31 -8.97
C GLY A 198 -2.51 -12.34 -8.63
N PHE A 199 -2.31 -11.03 -8.79
CA PHE A 199 -3.34 -10.03 -8.52
C PHE A 199 -4.53 -10.11 -9.48
N THR A 200 -4.33 -10.72 -10.65
CA THR A 200 -5.39 -11.05 -11.62
C THR A 200 -6.47 -11.97 -11.06
N GLN A 201 -6.22 -12.68 -9.96
CA GLN A 201 -7.25 -13.47 -9.27
C GLN A 201 -8.29 -12.59 -8.58
N GLN A 202 -7.94 -11.34 -8.26
CA GLN A 202 -8.79 -10.39 -7.53
C GLN A 202 -9.20 -9.21 -8.42
N PHE A 203 -8.26 -8.70 -9.22
CA PHE A 203 -8.45 -7.54 -10.10
C PHE A 203 -7.99 -7.89 -11.52
N GLY A 204 -8.30 -7.06 -12.51
CA GLY A 204 -8.09 -7.37 -13.92
C GLY A 204 -6.63 -7.38 -14.40
N SER A 205 -5.65 -7.03 -13.56
CA SER A 205 -4.25 -6.94 -13.96
C SER A 205 -3.30 -7.13 -12.79
N ASN A 206 -2.11 -7.66 -13.07
CA ASN A 206 -0.98 -7.66 -12.15
C ASN A 206 -0.27 -6.30 -12.06
N SER A 207 -0.60 -5.37 -12.96
CA SER A 207 0.00 -4.04 -13.07
C SER A 207 -0.86 -3.01 -12.36
N VAL A 208 -0.29 -2.31 -11.39
CA VAL A 208 -0.97 -1.32 -10.56
C VAL A 208 -0.25 0.02 -10.66
N PRO A 209 -0.63 0.89 -11.58
CA PRO A 209 -0.17 2.28 -11.59
C PRO A 209 -0.77 3.04 -10.40
N GLN A 210 0.06 3.84 -9.73
CA GLN A 210 -0.31 4.69 -8.61
C GLN A 210 0.25 6.09 -8.83
N GLY A 211 -0.57 7.11 -8.63
CA GLY A 211 -0.16 8.51 -8.58
C GLY A 211 -0.36 9.06 -7.18
N SER A 212 0.64 9.75 -6.66
CA SER A 212 0.62 10.28 -5.29
C SER A 212 1.32 11.62 -5.19
N VAL A 213 0.97 12.35 -4.13
CA VAL A 213 1.68 13.55 -3.70
C VAL A 213 2.07 13.36 -2.25
N TRP A 214 3.35 13.50 -1.97
CA TRP A 214 3.92 13.36 -0.63
C TRP A 214 4.31 14.73 -0.09
N VAL A 215 4.11 14.92 1.20
CA VAL A 215 4.65 16.03 1.96
C VAL A 215 5.55 15.48 3.04
N GLY A 216 6.68 16.11 3.28
CA GLY A 216 7.63 15.56 4.23
C GLY A 216 8.58 16.59 4.82
N TYR A 217 9.32 16.10 5.78
CA TYR A 217 10.36 16.81 6.47
C TYR A 217 11.69 16.08 6.35
N SER A 218 12.73 16.80 6.06
CA SER A 218 14.09 16.31 5.85
C SER A 218 15.02 16.75 6.98
N TRP A 219 15.70 15.79 7.59
CA TRP A 219 16.78 16.02 8.54
C TRP A 219 18.14 15.76 7.88
N GLY A 220 19.10 16.61 8.14
CA GLY A 220 20.47 16.53 7.60
C GLY A 220 20.86 17.77 6.81
N GLU A 221 22.17 17.96 6.64
CA GLU A 221 22.72 19.01 5.78
C GLU A 221 22.67 18.58 4.31
N ARG A 222 22.22 19.49 3.45
CA ARG A 222 22.13 19.32 1.99
C ARG A 222 22.93 20.36 1.25
#